data_72b8bef78a33bd34a6d3cc8072c29dcc
#
_entry.id   72b8bef78a33bd34a6d3cc8072c29dcc
#
_cell.length_a   1.000
_cell.length_b   1.000
_cell.length_c   1.000
_cell.angle_alpha   90.00
_cell.angle_beta   90.00
_cell.angle_gamma   90.00
#
_symmetry.space_group_name_H-M   'P 1'
#
loop_
_entity.id
_entity.type
_entity.pdbx_description
1 polymer ?
#
loop_
_entity_poly.entity_id
_entity_poly.type
_entity_poly.pdbx_seq_one_letter_code
_entity_poly.pdbx_strand_id
1 'polypeptide(L)'
;NTVNYLSYFYRGDNAGNHVVPGAIDMCKRSWYHAFECRSMDGLEPTNYDTRDPETSKHILADIDFYHSSYDATLPSSGKTYTGYLGVLHHGVPGFLVEGYFHTYQPARHRALNPDYCKQEGIRYYRGIVDYFKAEPETKGYILGTVKDEHNAFIHDLYKYAPNTNDQYAPLNGAVVTLSKESGEVVGTYTVDNNYNGLFYFPDLEPGTYKLDAVADGYKPLHRKYQTVVVEANATSYPFLFLEDTAYVDLSGVYVDYPNPEQPAYAALPAQFNMKQNAPQDHMASIKGTIKRTIQHADSVFMLTHEEDGTAHIYVLNNTTGALDTISTVGIVPVDTTNPGDFLALSDIAITCDNKLVGVNYTRCNYSDGVVEAGYKRGTTRFYIWDDFYADPVEWFTSQYSSNSNKSDQGYTMALYGMSDNCTILTTGVHRYGNGARFTLINVADNVVTSESFF
;
A
#
# COMPACT_ATOMS: atom_id res chain seq x y z
N ASN A 1 -0.14 -7.43 -3.05
CA ASN A 1 -1.48 -7.91 -2.73
C ASN A 1 -2.17 -6.98 -1.75
N THR A 2 -3.48 -6.85 -1.88
CA THR A 2 -4.35 -6.08 -0.98
C THR A 2 -5.17 -6.97 -0.04
N VAL A 3 -4.91 -8.27 -0.07
CA VAL A 3 -5.54 -9.27 0.81
C VAL A 3 -4.46 -10.19 1.35
N ASN A 4 -4.65 -10.66 2.55
CA ASN A 4 -3.80 -11.71 3.12
C ASN A 4 -4.35 -13.10 2.80
N TYR A 5 -3.55 -14.12 3.09
CA TYR A 5 -3.89 -15.51 2.78
C TYR A 5 -3.41 -16.42 3.89
N LEU A 6 -4.21 -17.41 4.24
CA LEU A 6 -3.85 -18.48 5.16
C LEU A 6 -4.49 -19.78 4.68
N SER A 7 -3.70 -20.80 4.42
CA SER A 7 -4.21 -22.12 4.06
C SER A 7 -3.38 -23.23 4.65
N TYR A 8 -4.04 -24.31 4.92
CA TYR A 8 -3.48 -25.54 5.48
C TYR A 8 -3.63 -26.68 4.47
N PHE A 9 -2.53 -27.25 4.07
CA PHE A 9 -2.50 -28.33 3.09
C PHE A 9 -2.17 -29.65 3.75
N TYR A 10 -2.98 -30.66 3.45
CA TYR A 10 -2.68 -32.03 3.76
C TYR A 10 -2.41 -32.83 2.49
N ARG A 11 -1.65 -33.94 2.61
CA ARG A 11 -1.47 -34.86 1.49
C ARG A 11 -2.75 -35.61 1.20
N GLY A 12 -3.24 -35.53 -0.02
CA GLY A 12 -4.38 -36.29 -0.52
C GLY A 12 -5.14 -35.56 -1.61
N ASP A 13 -6.20 -36.19 -2.07
CA ASP A 13 -7.23 -35.60 -2.92
C ASP A 13 -8.57 -35.49 -2.18
N ASN A 14 -9.51 -34.73 -2.75
CA ASN A 14 -10.84 -34.56 -2.18
C ASN A 14 -11.69 -35.84 -2.19
N ALA A 15 -11.30 -36.85 -2.97
CA ALA A 15 -11.92 -38.16 -2.99
C ALA A 15 -11.38 -39.09 -1.88
N GLY A 16 -10.39 -38.61 -1.11
CA GLY A 16 -9.78 -39.40 -0.02
C GLY A 16 -8.66 -40.34 -0.45
N ASN A 17 -8.19 -40.25 -1.68
CA ASN A 17 -7.06 -41.06 -2.14
C ASN A 17 -5.74 -40.41 -1.72
N HIS A 18 -4.70 -41.21 -1.55
CA HIS A 18 -3.35 -40.79 -1.20
C HIS A 18 -3.22 -40.05 0.15
N VAL A 19 -4.27 -40.03 0.94
CA VAL A 19 -4.29 -39.35 2.25
C VAL A 19 -3.40 -40.12 3.23
N VAL A 20 -2.51 -39.40 3.89
CA VAL A 20 -1.76 -39.96 5.02
C VAL A 20 -2.70 -40.04 6.22
N PRO A 21 -2.85 -41.24 6.84
CA PRO A 21 -3.72 -41.41 8.01
C PRO A 21 -3.41 -40.39 9.10
N GLY A 22 -4.42 -39.67 9.57
CA GLY A 22 -4.30 -38.65 10.62
C GLY A 22 -3.92 -37.23 10.11
N ALA A 23 -3.46 -37.07 8.87
CA ALA A 23 -3.04 -35.75 8.37
C ALA A 23 -4.19 -34.73 8.34
N ILE A 24 -5.38 -35.14 7.92
CA ILE A 24 -6.58 -34.29 7.90
C ILE A 24 -6.95 -33.86 9.32
N ASP A 25 -6.97 -34.79 10.29
CA ASP A 25 -7.32 -34.47 11.68
C ASP A 25 -6.31 -33.49 12.29
N MET A 26 -5.02 -33.69 12.07
CA MET A 26 -3.98 -32.76 12.53
C MET A 26 -4.14 -31.37 11.90
N CYS A 27 -4.43 -31.32 10.59
CA CYS A 27 -4.68 -30.07 9.87
C CYS A 27 -5.88 -29.32 10.43
N LYS A 28 -7.00 -30.00 10.68
CA LYS A 28 -8.23 -29.43 11.24
C LYS A 28 -8.02 -28.86 12.64
N ARG A 29 -7.27 -29.56 13.49
CA ARG A 29 -6.96 -29.10 14.86
C ARG A 29 -6.10 -27.86 14.82
N SER A 30 -5.10 -27.83 13.95
CA SER A 30 -4.24 -26.65 13.79
C SER A 30 -5.01 -25.45 13.23
N TRP A 31 -5.92 -25.67 12.28
CA TRP A 31 -6.82 -24.62 11.79
C TRP A 31 -7.67 -24.01 12.89
N TYR A 32 -8.20 -24.83 13.78
CA TYR A 32 -9.05 -24.37 14.88
C TYR A 32 -8.35 -23.32 15.75
N HIS A 33 -7.07 -23.52 16.06
CA HIS A 33 -6.27 -22.56 16.81
C HIS A 33 -5.84 -21.36 15.98
N ALA A 34 -5.54 -21.56 14.69
CA ALA A 34 -5.17 -20.47 13.79
C ALA A 34 -6.33 -19.49 13.55
N PHE A 35 -7.55 -19.99 13.48
CA PHE A 35 -8.71 -19.15 13.24
C PHE A 35 -8.94 -18.09 14.33
N GLU A 36 -8.49 -18.34 15.55
CA GLU A 36 -8.63 -17.39 16.66
C GLU A 36 -7.96 -16.05 16.37
N CYS A 37 -6.87 -16.04 15.62
CA CYS A 37 -6.12 -14.82 15.32
C CYS A 37 -6.44 -14.16 13.98
N ARG A 38 -7.46 -14.62 13.25
CA ARG A 38 -7.79 -14.12 11.91
C ARG A 38 -7.88 -12.59 11.81
N SER A 39 -8.43 -11.93 12.82
CA SER A 39 -8.54 -10.47 12.86
C SER A 39 -7.19 -9.81 13.07
N MET A 40 -6.30 -10.43 13.85
CA MET A 40 -4.92 -9.98 14.05
C MET A 40 -4.11 -10.14 12.77
N ASP A 41 -4.33 -11.22 12.03
CA ASP A 41 -3.62 -11.53 10.80
C ASP A 41 -4.14 -10.71 9.59
N GLY A 42 -5.15 -9.87 9.77
CA GLY A 42 -5.69 -9.05 8.69
C GLY A 42 -6.35 -9.88 7.58
N LEU A 43 -7.00 -10.99 7.94
CA LEU A 43 -7.74 -11.83 7.02
C LEU A 43 -9.12 -11.23 6.75
N GLU A 44 -9.56 -11.26 5.50
CA GLU A 44 -10.89 -10.76 5.15
C GLU A 44 -12.00 -11.56 5.82
N PRO A 45 -12.96 -10.90 6.50
CA PRO A 45 -14.05 -11.61 7.20
C PRO A 45 -14.88 -12.52 6.30
N THR A 46 -15.09 -12.11 5.05
CA THR A 46 -15.90 -12.87 4.08
C THR A 46 -15.26 -14.19 3.64
N ASN A 47 -13.94 -14.29 3.72
CA ASN A 47 -13.21 -15.49 3.33
C ASN A 47 -12.86 -16.39 4.52
N TYR A 48 -12.89 -15.85 5.73
CA TYR A 48 -12.43 -16.51 6.96
C TYR A 48 -13.50 -16.40 8.06
N ASP A 49 -14.75 -16.69 7.71
CA ASP A 49 -15.90 -16.53 8.62
C ASP A 49 -16.21 -17.78 9.45
N THR A 50 -15.58 -18.91 9.16
CA THR A 50 -15.87 -20.18 9.83
C THR A 50 -14.67 -20.74 10.56
N ARG A 51 -14.87 -21.02 11.87
CA ARG A 51 -13.94 -21.78 12.70
C ARG A 51 -14.11 -23.28 12.52
N ASP A 52 -15.28 -23.71 12.02
CA ASP A 52 -15.56 -25.11 11.79
C ASP A 52 -14.63 -25.69 10.70
N PRO A 53 -13.72 -26.59 11.08
CA PRO A 53 -12.78 -27.16 10.12
C PRO A 53 -13.45 -28.04 9.07
N GLU A 54 -14.66 -28.51 9.28
CA GLU A 54 -15.40 -29.33 8.31
C GLU A 54 -15.93 -28.49 7.15
N THR A 55 -16.16 -27.23 7.37
CA THR A 55 -16.69 -26.31 6.36
C THR A 55 -15.67 -25.30 5.85
N SER A 56 -14.47 -25.30 6.42
CA SER A 56 -13.41 -24.36 6.04
C SER A 56 -12.92 -24.61 4.62
N LYS A 57 -12.88 -23.56 3.82
CA LYS A 57 -12.31 -23.56 2.46
C LYS A 57 -10.78 -23.45 2.44
N HIS A 58 -10.15 -23.38 3.60
CA HIS A 58 -8.72 -23.14 3.75
C HIS A 58 -7.95 -24.38 4.25
N ILE A 59 -8.67 -25.51 4.41
CA ILE A 59 -8.07 -26.82 4.60
C ILE A 59 -8.18 -27.55 3.28
N LEU A 60 -7.04 -27.76 2.63
CA LEU A 60 -6.96 -28.10 1.23
C LEU A 60 -6.18 -29.40 1.01
N ALA A 61 -6.67 -30.22 0.09
CA ALA A 61 -5.92 -31.35 -0.43
C ALA A 61 -4.87 -30.85 -1.45
N ASP A 62 -3.60 -31.17 -1.25
CA ASP A 62 -2.50 -30.67 -2.09
C ASP A 62 -2.61 -31.11 -3.55
N ILE A 63 -3.14 -32.31 -3.79
CA ILE A 63 -3.32 -32.87 -5.12
C ILE A 63 -4.35 -32.07 -5.92
N ASP A 64 -5.50 -31.78 -5.34
CA ASP A 64 -6.55 -31.04 -6.06
C ASP A 64 -6.25 -29.56 -6.19
N PHE A 65 -5.66 -28.97 -5.17
CA PHE A 65 -5.37 -27.53 -5.19
C PHE A 65 -4.34 -27.16 -6.25
N TYR A 66 -3.26 -27.93 -6.34
CA TYR A 66 -2.20 -27.66 -7.32
C TYR A 66 -2.41 -28.34 -8.67
N HIS A 67 -3.61 -28.92 -8.92
CA HIS A 67 -3.95 -29.59 -10.18
C HIS A 67 -2.83 -30.51 -10.66
N SER A 68 -2.49 -31.47 -9.84
CA SER A 68 -1.23 -32.18 -9.93
C SER A 68 -1.12 -33.06 -11.19
N SER A 69 -0.69 -32.43 -12.25
CA SER A 69 -0.05 -33.11 -13.39
C SER A 69 1.43 -33.47 -13.10
N TYR A 70 1.85 -33.39 -11.85
CA TYR A 70 3.19 -33.82 -11.43
C TYR A 70 3.17 -35.30 -11.01
N ASP A 71 2.96 -36.18 -11.95
CA ASP A 71 3.40 -37.55 -11.84
C ASP A 71 4.90 -37.61 -12.11
N ALA A 72 5.70 -37.29 -11.11
CA ALA A 72 7.13 -37.44 -11.20
C ALA A 72 7.50 -38.84 -10.67
N THR A 73 7.85 -39.74 -11.55
CA THR A 73 8.51 -40.98 -11.18
C THR A 73 9.96 -40.69 -10.81
N LEU A 74 10.33 -40.87 -9.55
CA LEU A 74 11.73 -40.72 -9.13
C LEU A 74 12.58 -41.81 -9.74
N PRO A 75 13.63 -41.48 -10.52
CA PRO A 75 14.49 -42.47 -11.17
C PRO A 75 15.16 -43.44 -10.20
N SER A 76 15.40 -42.99 -8.94
CA SER A 76 16.10 -43.78 -7.94
C SER A 76 15.27 -44.81 -7.20
N SER A 77 13.94 -44.72 -7.24
CA SER A 77 13.06 -45.60 -6.46
C SER A 77 11.93 -46.24 -7.27
N GLY A 78 11.70 -45.80 -8.52
CA GLY A 78 10.58 -46.21 -9.34
C GLY A 78 9.19 -45.85 -8.77
N LYS A 79 9.12 -45.02 -7.74
CA LYS A 79 7.87 -44.60 -7.11
C LYS A 79 7.33 -43.35 -7.80
N THR A 80 6.06 -43.38 -8.16
CA THR A 80 5.33 -42.24 -8.68
C THR A 80 4.85 -41.40 -7.50
N TYR A 81 5.16 -40.11 -7.53
CA TYR A 81 4.68 -39.13 -6.55
C TYR A 81 3.60 -38.31 -7.19
N THR A 82 2.43 -38.32 -6.59
CA THR A 82 1.31 -37.43 -6.89
C THR A 82 1.28 -36.32 -5.86
N GLY A 83 1.09 -35.09 -6.33
CA GLY A 83 1.03 -33.89 -5.48
C GLY A 83 2.28 -33.01 -5.58
N TYR A 84 2.07 -31.70 -5.49
CA TYR A 84 3.12 -30.69 -5.63
C TYR A 84 3.99 -30.57 -4.37
N LEU A 85 3.39 -30.71 -3.18
CA LEU A 85 4.06 -30.49 -1.91
C LEU A 85 4.83 -31.73 -1.44
N GLY A 86 6.01 -31.94 -2.01
CA GLY A 86 6.86 -33.11 -1.73
C GLY A 86 7.15 -33.31 -0.23
N VAL A 87 7.16 -32.27 0.57
CA VAL A 87 7.34 -32.33 2.04
C VAL A 87 6.23 -33.14 2.73
N LEU A 88 5.04 -33.26 2.15
CA LEU A 88 3.92 -34.02 2.69
C LEU A 88 3.97 -35.51 2.33
N HIS A 89 4.96 -35.99 1.57
CA HIS A 89 5.04 -37.35 1.02
C HIS A 89 5.70 -38.37 1.96
N HIS A 90 5.97 -38.02 3.20
CA HIS A 90 6.77 -38.85 4.11
C HIS A 90 5.98 -39.94 4.83
N GLY A 91 4.68 -40.10 4.60
CA GLY A 91 3.85 -41.14 5.20
C GLY A 91 3.58 -40.95 6.71
N VAL A 92 3.93 -39.81 7.27
CA VAL A 92 3.57 -39.41 8.63
C VAL A 92 2.49 -38.34 8.58
N PRO A 93 1.58 -38.29 9.57
CA PRO A 93 0.60 -37.20 9.65
C PRO A 93 1.31 -35.85 9.75
N GLY A 94 0.88 -34.93 8.94
CA GLY A 94 1.45 -33.59 8.88
C GLY A 94 0.64 -32.65 7.99
N PHE A 95 0.95 -31.40 8.07
CA PHE A 95 0.38 -30.34 7.21
C PHE A 95 1.45 -29.34 6.83
N LEU A 96 1.21 -28.66 5.72
CA LEU A 96 1.97 -27.47 5.31
C LEU A 96 1.07 -26.26 5.45
N VAL A 97 1.62 -25.18 5.94
CA VAL A 97 0.91 -23.91 6.09
C VAL A 97 1.48 -22.88 5.13
N GLU A 98 0.61 -22.26 4.35
CA GLU A 98 0.92 -21.02 3.66
C GLU A 98 0.30 -19.87 4.45
N GLY A 99 1.12 -19.21 5.27
CA GLY A 99 0.67 -18.27 6.30
C GLY A 99 0.35 -16.87 5.79
N TYR A 100 1.07 -16.38 4.79
CA TYR A 100 0.92 -15.01 4.29
C TYR A 100 1.48 -14.83 2.91
N PHE A 101 0.99 -13.81 2.20
CA PHE A 101 1.66 -13.33 1.02
C PHE A 101 2.82 -12.37 1.37
N HIS A 102 4.00 -12.61 0.83
CA HIS A 102 5.15 -11.68 0.95
C HIS A 102 4.84 -10.27 0.43
N THR A 103 3.91 -10.17 -0.52
CA THR A 103 3.46 -8.92 -1.13
C THR A 103 2.35 -8.23 -0.34
N TYR A 104 1.89 -8.81 0.76
CA TYR A 104 0.97 -8.17 1.69
C TYR A 104 1.77 -7.51 2.81
N GLN A 105 1.96 -6.20 2.71
CA GLN A 105 2.85 -5.44 3.60
C GLN A 105 2.54 -5.57 5.09
N PRO A 106 1.28 -5.50 5.54
CA PRO A 106 0.98 -5.66 6.96
C PRO A 106 1.50 -6.98 7.54
N ALA A 107 1.37 -8.10 6.81
CA ALA A 107 1.90 -9.40 7.24
C ALA A 107 3.43 -9.39 7.32
N ARG A 108 4.11 -8.75 6.38
CA ARG A 108 5.58 -8.58 6.43
C ARG A 108 6.01 -7.81 7.66
N HIS A 109 5.31 -6.74 8.01
CA HIS A 109 5.63 -5.92 9.19
C HIS A 109 5.40 -6.73 10.47
N ARG A 110 4.35 -7.55 10.55
CA ARG A 110 4.13 -8.49 11.67
C ARG A 110 5.24 -9.54 11.76
N ALA A 111 5.63 -10.11 10.64
CA ALA A 111 6.69 -11.13 10.60
C ALA A 111 8.08 -10.63 11.02
N LEU A 112 8.31 -9.32 11.08
CA LEU A 112 9.52 -8.73 11.65
C LEU A 112 9.52 -8.74 13.18
N ASN A 113 8.39 -9.01 13.82
CA ASN A 113 8.31 -9.07 15.28
C ASN A 113 8.49 -10.52 15.76
N PRO A 114 9.54 -10.81 16.58
CA PRO A 114 9.83 -12.16 17.04
C PRO A 114 8.72 -12.78 17.91
N ASP A 115 8.00 -11.97 18.68
CA ASP A 115 6.93 -12.45 19.55
C ASP A 115 5.71 -12.86 18.74
N TYR A 116 5.42 -12.17 17.63
CA TYR A 116 4.41 -12.59 16.68
C TYR A 116 4.76 -13.94 16.05
N CYS A 117 5.99 -14.14 15.60
CA CYS A 117 6.46 -15.40 15.03
C CYS A 117 6.40 -16.54 16.06
N LYS A 118 6.77 -16.26 17.31
CA LYS A 118 6.66 -17.20 18.42
C LYS A 118 5.21 -17.61 18.68
N GLN A 119 4.30 -16.64 18.68
CA GLN A 119 2.87 -16.91 18.87
C GLN A 119 2.29 -17.73 17.72
N GLU A 120 2.76 -17.53 16.49
CA GLU A 120 2.39 -18.37 15.36
C GLU A 120 2.83 -19.83 15.59
N GLY A 121 4.04 -20.05 16.06
CA GLY A 121 4.52 -21.39 16.46
C GLY A 121 3.68 -22.03 17.56
N ILE A 122 3.24 -21.25 18.55
CA ILE A 122 2.36 -21.72 19.64
C ILE A 122 1.01 -22.22 19.09
N ARG A 123 0.45 -21.56 18.09
CA ARG A 123 -0.79 -22.03 17.42
C ARG A 123 -0.63 -23.41 16.80
N TYR A 124 0.48 -23.64 16.11
CA TYR A 124 0.79 -24.97 15.53
C TYR A 124 1.03 -26.00 16.62
N TYR A 125 1.76 -25.65 17.66
CA TYR A 125 2.01 -26.48 18.81
C TYR A 125 0.71 -26.96 19.46
N ARG A 126 -0.26 -26.08 19.70
CA ARG A 126 -1.58 -26.42 20.25
C ARG A 126 -2.32 -27.43 19.38
N GLY A 127 -2.32 -27.25 18.07
CA GLY A 127 -2.90 -28.21 17.13
C GLY A 127 -2.26 -29.60 17.19
N ILE A 128 -0.95 -29.65 17.40
CA ILE A 128 -0.19 -30.90 17.57
C ILE A 128 -0.53 -31.54 18.94
N VAL A 129 -0.56 -30.77 20.02
CA VAL A 129 -0.94 -31.22 21.36
C VAL A 129 -2.34 -31.84 21.34
N ASP A 130 -3.31 -31.18 20.70
CA ASP A 130 -4.66 -31.68 20.56
C ASP A 130 -4.74 -32.96 19.72
N TYR A 131 -3.92 -33.08 18.68
CA TYR A 131 -3.86 -34.28 17.86
C TYR A 131 -3.37 -35.49 18.65
N PHE A 132 -2.31 -35.32 19.43
CA PHE A 132 -1.75 -36.38 20.27
C PHE A 132 -2.49 -36.58 21.59
N LYS A 133 -3.52 -35.77 21.87
CA LYS A 133 -4.24 -35.77 23.14
C LYS A 133 -3.31 -35.63 24.35
N ALA A 134 -2.27 -34.83 24.20
CA ALA A 134 -1.33 -34.49 25.25
C ALA A 134 -1.93 -33.41 26.17
N GLU A 135 -1.33 -33.23 27.34
CA GLU A 135 -1.79 -32.22 28.29
C GLU A 135 -1.66 -30.81 27.71
N PRO A 136 -2.72 -30.01 27.70
CA PRO A 136 -2.69 -28.64 27.19
C PRO A 136 -1.92 -27.72 28.14
N GLU A 137 -1.57 -26.54 27.64
CA GLU A 137 -0.97 -25.48 28.46
C GLU A 137 -1.93 -25.01 29.53
N THR A 138 -1.41 -24.76 30.72
CA THR A 138 -2.20 -24.19 31.87
C THR A 138 -2.22 -22.67 31.88
N LYS A 139 -1.38 -22.04 31.06
CA LYS A 139 -1.23 -20.59 30.93
C LYS A 139 -1.92 -20.11 29.66
N GLY A 140 -2.11 -18.81 29.59
CA GLY A 140 -2.60 -18.12 28.41
C GLY A 140 -1.68 -16.99 27.99
N TYR A 141 -2.03 -16.35 26.89
CA TYR A 141 -1.24 -15.31 26.25
C TYR A 141 -2.12 -14.14 25.84
N ILE A 142 -1.49 -12.96 25.73
CA ILE A 142 -2.08 -11.80 25.07
C ILE A 142 -1.16 -11.38 23.95
N LEU A 143 -1.68 -11.33 22.73
CA LEU A 143 -1.03 -10.69 21.57
C LEU A 143 -1.99 -9.64 21.02
N GLY A 144 -1.65 -8.38 21.11
CA GLY A 144 -2.53 -7.29 20.70
C GLY A 144 -1.81 -6.28 19.81
N THR A 145 -2.55 -5.26 19.38
CA THR A 145 -1.98 -4.12 18.66
C THR A 145 -2.43 -2.79 19.23
N VAL A 146 -1.54 -1.79 19.13
CA VAL A 146 -1.84 -0.38 19.38
C VAL A 146 -1.86 0.35 18.05
N LYS A 147 -2.96 1.02 17.75
CA LYS A 147 -3.17 1.70 16.47
C LYS A 147 -3.80 3.08 16.66
N ASP A 148 -3.66 3.93 15.65
CA ASP A 148 -4.36 5.20 15.57
C ASP A 148 -5.84 4.97 15.31
N GLU A 149 -6.72 5.64 16.04
CA GLU A 149 -8.18 5.44 15.94
C GLU A 149 -8.76 6.02 14.65
N HIS A 150 -8.16 7.08 14.11
CA HIS A 150 -8.75 7.87 13.04
C HIS A 150 -7.92 7.87 11.76
N ASN A 151 -6.61 7.65 11.86
CA ASN A 151 -5.73 7.73 10.71
C ASN A 151 -5.49 6.36 10.09
N ALA A 152 -5.72 6.27 8.79
CA ALA A 152 -5.26 5.14 8.02
C ALA A 152 -3.74 5.20 7.83
N PHE A 153 -3.11 4.04 7.77
CA PHE A 153 -1.71 3.98 7.37
C PHE A 153 -1.61 4.18 5.85
N ILE A 154 -1.25 5.40 5.45
CA ILE A 154 -1.15 5.80 4.05
C ILE A 154 0.32 5.79 3.64
N HIS A 155 0.68 4.82 2.81
CA HIS A 155 1.99 4.74 2.19
C HIS A 155 1.85 4.08 0.81
N ASP A 156 2.56 4.56 -0.21
CA ASP A 156 2.42 4.09 -1.58
C ASP A 156 2.61 2.58 -1.73
N LEU A 157 3.46 2.00 -0.89
CA LEU A 157 3.74 0.57 -0.87
C LEU A 157 2.92 -0.21 0.17
N TYR A 158 2.19 0.47 1.04
CA TYR A 158 1.39 -0.19 2.07
C TYR A 158 -0.02 -0.44 1.55
N LYS A 159 -0.33 -1.69 1.29
CA LYS A 159 -1.66 -2.16 0.89
C LYS A 159 -2.21 -3.07 1.97
N TYR A 160 -3.48 -2.95 2.26
CA TYR A 160 -4.16 -3.74 3.29
C TYR A 160 -5.48 -4.31 2.79
N ALA A 161 -5.96 -5.38 3.45
CA ALA A 161 -7.28 -5.94 3.19
C ALA A 161 -8.37 -4.96 3.69
N PRO A 162 -9.37 -4.63 2.87
CA PRO A 162 -10.49 -3.78 3.28
C PRO A 162 -11.23 -4.38 4.49
N ASN A 163 -11.76 -3.53 5.34
CA ASN A 163 -12.51 -3.90 6.55
C ASN A 163 -11.74 -4.76 7.55
N THR A 164 -10.42 -4.70 7.54
CA THR A 164 -9.55 -5.30 8.55
C THR A 164 -8.88 -4.22 9.40
N ASN A 165 -8.34 -4.61 10.56
CA ASN A 165 -7.61 -3.70 11.43
C ASN A 165 -6.28 -3.20 10.82
N ASP A 166 -5.85 -3.76 9.70
CA ASP A 166 -4.65 -3.32 9.00
C ASP A 166 -4.81 -1.95 8.32
N GLN A 167 -6.04 -1.47 8.17
CA GLN A 167 -6.30 -0.12 7.66
C GLN A 167 -5.85 0.99 8.62
N TYR A 168 -5.74 0.71 9.91
CA TYR A 168 -5.37 1.70 10.92
C TYR A 168 -3.86 1.79 11.10
N ALA A 169 -3.34 3.00 11.23
CA ALA A 169 -1.90 3.24 11.41
C ALA A 169 -1.38 2.61 12.70
N PRO A 170 -0.38 1.74 12.64
CA PRO A 170 0.25 1.17 13.84
C PRO A 170 1.11 2.21 14.56
N LEU A 171 1.11 2.20 15.90
CA LEU A 171 1.84 3.17 16.71
C LEU A 171 3.15 2.58 17.22
N ASN A 172 4.24 2.95 16.56
CA ASN A 172 5.59 2.60 17.00
C ASN A 172 5.93 3.28 18.33
N GLY A 173 6.65 2.60 19.21
CA GLY A 173 7.11 3.14 20.47
C GLY A 173 5.99 3.29 21.53
N ALA A 174 4.76 2.90 21.23
CA ALA A 174 3.70 2.89 22.24
C ALA A 174 4.07 1.96 23.40
N VAL A 175 3.78 2.38 24.63
CA VAL A 175 4.01 1.58 25.83
C VAL A 175 2.68 1.04 26.33
N VAL A 176 2.58 -0.27 26.38
CA VAL A 176 1.40 -1.00 26.88
C VAL A 176 1.68 -1.53 28.28
N THR A 177 0.78 -1.26 29.21
CA THR A 177 0.84 -1.74 30.60
C THR A 177 -0.25 -2.76 30.86
N LEU A 178 0.15 -3.95 31.32
CA LEU A 178 -0.75 -5.00 31.76
C LEU A 178 -0.87 -4.97 33.29
N SER A 179 -2.07 -4.94 33.81
CA SER A 179 -2.35 -4.96 35.24
C SER A 179 -3.43 -5.99 35.58
N LYS A 180 -3.41 -6.53 36.80
CA LYS A 180 -4.51 -7.28 37.38
C LYS A 180 -5.70 -6.35 37.68
N GLU A 181 -6.87 -6.90 37.91
CA GLU A 181 -8.04 -6.11 38.34
C GLU A 181 -7.79 -5.30 39.61
N SER A 182 -6.92 -5.80 40.49
CA SER A 182 -6.47 -5.11 41.71
C SER A 182 -5.70 -3.82 41.47
N GLY A 183 -5.18 -3.62 40.23
CA GLY A 183 -4.30 -2.52 39.86
C GLY A 183 -2.81 -2.87 39.98
N GLU A 184 -2.45 -4.07 40.40
CA GLU A 184 -1.06 -4.56 40.41
C GLU A 184 -0.56 -4.69 38.97
N VAL A 185 0.54 -4.02 38.65
CA VAL A 185 1.18 -4.10 37.33
C VAL A 185 1.86 -5.46 37.17
N VAL A 186 1.48 -6.18 36.13
CA VAL A 186 2.05 -7.48 35.74
C VAL A 186 3.28 -7.29 34.86
N GLY A 187 3.21 -6.32 33.94
CA GLY A 187 4.32 -6.02 33.04
C GLY A 187 4.02 -4.85 32.10
N THR A 188 5.04 -4.45 31.39
CA THR A 188 4.96 -3.43 30.33
C THR A 188 5.62 -3.97 29.06
N TYR A 189 5.12 -3.52 27.91
CA TYR A 189 5.67 -3.85 26.60
C TYR A 189 5.80 -2.56 25.76
N THR A 190 6.96 -2.35 25.18
CA THR A 190 7.16 -1.25 24.22
C THR A 190 7.06 -1.79 22.81
N VAL A 191 6.12 -1.26 22.06
CA VAL A 191 5.92 -1.59 20.63
C VAL A 191 7.19 -1.24 19.85
N ASP A 192 7.63 -2.15 18.99
CA ASP A 192 8.80 -1.95 18.15
C ASP A 192 8.59 -0.89 17.03
N ASN A 193 9.66 -0.60 16.28
CA ASN A 193 9.64 0.39 15.21
C ASN A 193 9.37 -0.23 13.82
N ASN A 194 8.76 -1.42 13.76
CA ASN A 194 8.52 -2.16 12.53
C ASN A 194 7.11 -1.92 11.93
N TYR A 195 6.40 -0.89 12.36
CA TYR A 195 5.07 -0.52 11.85
C TYR A 195 4.05 -1.66 11.87
N ASN A 196 4.02 -2.42 12.95
CA ASN A 196 3.05 -3.48 13.21
C ASN A 196 2.13 -3.18 14.40
N GLY A 197 2.56 -2.32 15.33
CA GLY A 197 1.81 -1.94 16.53
C GLY A 197 1.72 -3.05 17.57
N LEU A 198 2.44 -4.15 17.43
CA LEU A 198 2.29 -5.36 18.23
C LEU A 198 2.80 -5.20 19.66
N PHE A 199 2.07 -5.80 20.59
CA PHE A 199 2.51 -6.05 21.97
C PHE A 199 2.18 -7.47 22.39
N TYR A 200 2.95 -8.03 23.32
CA TYR A 200 2.85 -9.42 23.73
C TYR A 200 3.11 -9.61 25.21
N PHE A 201 2.23 -10.40 25.87
CA PHE A 201 2.40 -10.83 27.26
C PHE A 201 2.21 -12.35 27.31
N PRO A 202 3.30 -13.11 27.55
CA PRO A 202 3.26 -14.57 27.63
C PRO A 202 2.97 -15.09 29.03
N ASP A 203 2.67 -16.37 29.11
CA ASP A 203 2.69 -17.19 30.33
C ASP A 203 1.82 -16.66 31.48
N LEU A 204 0.68 -16.08 31.13
CA LEU A 204 -0.25 -15.50 32.07
C LEU A 204 -1.13 -16.55 32.74
N GLU A 205 -1.42 -16.39 34.03
CA GLU A 205 -2.45 -17.16 34.69
C GLU A 205 -3.83 -16.81 34.10
N PRO A 206 -4.73 -17.79 33.95
CA PRO A 206 -6.09 -17.49 33.56
C PRO A 206 -6.75 -16.48 34.52
N GLY A 207 -7.41 -15.48 33.94
CA GLY A 207 -8.03 -14.42 34.71
C GLY A 207 -8.35 -13.19 33.88
N THR A 208 -8.87 -12.17 34.56
CA THR A 208 -9.18 -10.87 33.95
C THR A 208 -8.05 -9.87 34.21
N TYR A 209 -7.65 -9.20 33.17
CA TYR A 209 -6.59 -8.21 33.20
C TYR A 209 -7.07 -6.88 32.59
N LYS A 210 -6.31 -5.82 32.88
CA LYS A 210 -6.52 -4.48 32.36
C LYS A 210 -5.32 -4.07 31.54
N LEU A 211 -5.57 -3.59 30.33
CA LEU A 211 -4.58 -3.01 29.43
C LEU A 211 -4.73 -1.50 29.39
N ASP A 212 -3.64 -0.80 29.55
CA ASP A 212 -3.50 0.62 29.31
C ASP A 212 -2.40 0.85 28.27
N ALA A 213 -2.50 1.94 27.50
CA ALA A 213 -1.52 2.26 26.48
C ALA A 213 -1.29 3.77 26.39
N VAL A 214 -0.03 4.16 26.18
CA VAL A 214 0.38 5.53 25.94
C VAL A 214 1.32 5.59 24.74
N ALA A 215 1.24 6.66 23.97
CA ALA A 215 2.16 6.95 22.87
C ALA A 215 2.37 8.45 22.75
N ASP A 216 3.55 8.87 22.29
CA ASP A 216 3.87 10.27 22.10
C ASP A 216 2.96 10.90 21.03
N GLY A 217 2.38 12.05 21.35
CA GLY A 217 1.44 12.75 20.46
C GLY A 217 0.00 12.23 20.52
N TYR A 218 -0.28 11.22 21.35
CA TYR A 218 -1.61 10.63 21.46
C TYR A 218 -2.24 10.91 22.83
N LYS A 219 -3.56 11.05 22.85
CA LYS A 219 -4.33 11.10 24.10
C LYS A 219 -4.23 9.73 24.79
N PRO A 220 -4.25 9.70 26.13
CA PRO A 220 -4.40 8.42 26.84
C PRO A 220 -5.63 7.65 26.34
N LEU A 221 -5.58 6.33 26.46
CA LEU A 221 -6.67 5.46 26.05
C LEU A 221 -8.01 6.04 26.54
N HIS A 222 -8.99 6.19 25.64
CA HIS A 222 -10.25 6.89 25.87
C HIS A 222 -11.04 6.32 27.05
N ARG A 223 -10.89 5.04 27.32
CA ARG A 223 -11.25 4.38 28.57
C ARG A 223 -9.97 4.14 29.34
N LYS A 224 -9.94 4.51 30.59
CA LYS A 224 -8.78 4.40 31.47
C LYS A 224 -8.00 3.07 31.34
N TYR A 225 -8.66 2.02 30.87
CA TYR A 225 -8.09 0.72 30.51
C TYR A 225 -9.07 -0.10 29.68
N GLN A 226 -8.56 -1.04 28.91
CA GLN A 226 -9.35 -2.06 28.24
C GLN A 226 -9.23 -3.39 29.01
N THR A 227 -10.36 -4.00 29.34
CA THR A 227 -10.39 -5.32 30.00
C THR A 227 -10.13 -6.42 28.97
N VAL A 228 -9.32 -7.39 29.35
CA VAL A 228 -9.03 -8.60 28.56
C VAL A 228 -9.13 -9.84 29.46
N VAL A 229 -9.74 -10.89 28.95
CA VAL A 229 -9.81 -12.19 29.63
C VAL A 229 -8.75 -13.11 29.04
N VAL A 230 -7.97 -13.73 29.91
CA VAL A 230 -6.98 -14.75 29.56
C VAL A 230 -7.49 -16.10 30.01
N GLU A 231 -7.52 -17.05 29.09
CA GLU A 231 -7.88 -18.44 29.34
C GLU A 231 -6.67 -19.34 29.21
N ALA A 232 -6.67 -20.49 29.90
CA ALA A 232 -5.62 -21.49 29.72
C ALA A 232 -5.61 -22.03 28.28
N ASN A 233 -4.43 -22.32 27.76
CA ASN A 233 -4.24 -22.85 26.40
C ASN A 233 -4.86 -21.98 25.30
N ALA A 234 -4.99 -20.67 25.54
CA ALA A 234 -5.58 -19.72 24.62
C ALA A 234 -4.75 -18.44 24.49
N THR A 235 -5.01 -17.69 23.43
CA THR A 235 -4.43 -16.35 23.23
C THR A 235 -5.54 -15.35 23.00
N SER A 236 -5.52 -14.28 23.77
CA SER A 236 -6.44 -13.15 23.59
C SER A 236 -5.82 -12.14 22.63
N TYR A 237 -6.64 -11.58 21.73
CA TYR A 237 -6.20 -10.68 20.65
C TYR A 237 -6.88 -9.30 20.78
N PRO A 238 -6.52 -8.48 21.78
CA PRO A 238 -7.08 -7.14 21.94
C PRO A 238 -6.51 -6.14 20.93
N PHE A 239 -7.36 -5.18 20.53
CA PHE A 239 -6.97 -4.03 19.74
C PHE A 239 -7.12 -2.78 20.60
N LEU A 240 -6.04 -2.01 20.76
CA LEU A 240 -6.02 -0.75 21.46
C LEU A 240 -5.94 0.38 20.43
N PHE A 241 -6.87 1.33 20.52
CA PHE A 241 -6.92 2.49 19.66
C PHE A 241 -6.65 3.74 20.46
N LEU A 242 -5.68 4.55 20.04
CA LEU A 242 -5.35 5.85 20.62
C LEU A 242 -5.75 6.96 19.66
N GLU A 243 -6.28 8.04 20.22
CA GLU A 243 -6.64 9.23 19.47
C GLU A 243 -5.46 10.21 19.43
N ASP A 244 -5.07 10.65 18.24
CA ASP A 244 -4.07 11.71 18.05
C ASP A 244 -4.52 12.98 18.78
N THR A 245 -3.61 13.63 19.51
CA THR A 245 -3.91 14.90 20.21
C THR A 245 -4.27 16.03 19.26
N ALA A 246 -3.83 15.96 18.01
CA ALA A 246 -4.18 16.91 16.96
C ALA A 246 -5.51 16.57 16.25
N TYR A 247 -6.10 15.39 16.52
CA TYR A 247 -7.37 15.03 15.91
C TYR A 247 -8.51 15.94 16.38
N VAL A 248 -9.24 16.45 15.41
CA VAL A 248 -10.45 17.25 15.64
C VAL A 248 -11.62 16.57 14.96
N ASP A 249 -12.58 16.12 15.78
CA ASP A 249 -13.84 15.57 15.26
C ASP A 249 -14.70 16.72 14.72
N LEU A 250 -14.89 16.74 13.41
CA LEU A 250 -15.75 17.70 12.71
C LEU A 250 -17.15 17.17 12.44
N SER A 251 -17.49 15.97 12.86
CA SER A 251 -18.79 15.34 12.57
C SER A 251 -19.98 16.08 13.17
N GLY A 252 -19.75 16.88 14.23
CA GLY A 252 -20.74 17.77 14.86
C GLY A 252 -20.64 19.23 14.45
N VAL A 253 -19.73 19.59 13.54
CA VAL A 253 -19.58 20.97 13.09
C VAL A 253 -20.61 21.24 11.99
N TYR A 254 -21.66 21.96 12.35
CA TYR A 254 -22.57 22.55 11.37
C TYR A 254 -21.90 23.78 10.77
N VAL A 255 -21.62 23.70 9.47
CA VAL A 255 -21.33 24.92 8.71
C VAL A 255 -22.67 25.57 8.42
N ASP A 256 -22.99 26.65 9.11
CA ASP A 256 -24.15 27.46 8.79
C ASP A 256 -23.84 28.22 7.49
N TYR A 257 -24.59 27.91 6.44
CA TYR A 257 -24.51 28.62 5.18
C TYR A 257 -25.55 29.75 5.19
N PRO A 258 -25.20 30.97 5.60
CA PRO A 258 -26.15 32.09 5.62
C PRO A 258 -26.59 32.49 4.22
N ASN A 259 -25.89 32.05 3.21
CA ASN A 259 -26.27 32.19 1.80
C ASN A 259 -25.91 30.92 1.04
N PRO A 260 -26.87 30.18 0.47
CA PRO A 260 -26.61 28.97 -0.31
C PRO A 260 -25.76 29.22 -1.58
N GLU A 261 -25.62 30.49 -2.01
CA GLU A 261 -24.76 30.86 -3.13
C GLU A 261 -23.30 31.16 -2.72
N GLN A 262 -23.03 31.30 -1.42
CA GLN A 262 -21.69 31.49 -0.88
C GLN A 262 -21.50 30.70 0.40
N PRO A 263 -20.91 29.51 0.34
CA PRO A 263 -20.59 28.74 1.53
C PRO A 263 -19.64 29.54 2.43
N ALA A 264 -20.12 29.87 3.64
CA ALA A 264 -19.28 30.52 4.62
C ALA A 264 -18.31 29.54 5.24
N TYR A 265 -17.09 29.47 4.75
CA TYR A 265 -16.00 28.72 5.37
C TYR A 265 -15.52 29.33 6.71
N ALA A 266 -16.18 30.40 7.15
CA ALA A 266 -15.84 31.15 8.37
C ALA A 266 -16.01 30.35 9.68
N ALA A 267 -16.64 29.17 9.63
CA ALA A 267 -16.83 28.32 10.79
C ALA A 267 -15.78 27.21 10.98
N LEU A 268 -14.83 27.06 10.06
CA LEU A 268 -13.73 26.10 10.26
C LEU A 268 -12.79 26.64 11.35
N PRO A 269 -12.32 25.77 12.27
CA PRO A 269 -11.40 26.18 13.31
C PRO A 269 -10.17 26.88 12.74
N ALA A 270 -9.71 27.94 13.41
CA ALA A 270 -8.55 28.74 12.97
C ALA A 270 -7.25 27.94 12.78
N GLN A 271 -7.19 26.75 13.37
CA GLN A 271 -6.06 25.83 13.21
C GLN A 271 -5.91 25.25 11.79
N PHE A 272 -6.94 25.30 10.96
CA PHE A 272 -6.82 24.91 9.55
C PHE A 272 -6.08 25.92 8.69
N ASN A 273 -5.59 27.03 9.25
CA ASN A 273 -4.83 28.05 8.54
C ASN A 273 -5.37 28.40 7.14
N MET A 274 -6.66 28.18 6.92
CA MET A 274 -7.31 28.75 5.75
C MET A 274 -7.33 30.24 6.00
N LYS A 275 -6.46 30.97 5.34
CA LYS A 275 -6.45 32.42 5.41
C LYS A 275 -7.88 32.88 5.17
N GLN A 276 -8.37 33.77 6.04
CA GLN A 276 -9.70 34.38 5.98
C GLN A 276 -9.94 35.29 4.75
N ASN A 277 -9.11 35.20 3.75
CA ASN A 277 -9.43 35.77 2.47
C ASN A 277 -10.49 34.84 1.88
N ALA A 278 -11.67 35.38 1.61
CA ALA A 278 -12.74 34.66 0.95
C ALA A 278 -12.13 33.74 -0.11
N PRO A 279 -12.39 32.41 -0.07
CA PRO A 279 -11.85 31.55 -1.07
C PRO A 279 -12.35 32.05 -2.41
N GLN A 280 -11.44 32.54 -3.22
CA GLN A 280 -11.77 32.83 -4.59
C GLN A 280 -12.07 31.49 -5.22
N ASP A 281 -13.26 31.32 -5.74
CA ASP A 281 -13.64 30.12 -6.46
C ASP A 281 -12.87 30.08 -7.79
N HIS A 282 -11.67 29.56 -7.74
CA HIS A 282 -10.83 29.38 -8.91
C HIS A 282 -11.26 28.16 -9.75
N MET A 283 -12.11 27.28 -9.21
CA MET A 283 -12.52 26.06 -9.91
C MET A 283 -13.23 26.36 -11.22
N ALA A 284 -14.03 27.43 -11.29
CA ALA A 284 -14.66 27.86 -12.53
C ALA A 284 -13.66 28.39 -13.58
N SER A 285 -12.47 28.81 -13.17
CA SER A 285 -11.41 29.34 -14.03
C SER A 285 -10.42 28.30 -14.48
N ILE A 286 -10.34 27.16 -13.80
CA ILE A 286 -9.45 26.06 -14.14
C ILE A 286 -10.15 25.14 -15.13
N LYS A 287 -9.60 25.06 -16.34
CA LYS A 287 -10.11 24.16 -17.39
C LYS A 287 -9.48 22.77 -17.24
N GLY A 288 -10.28 21.73 -17.48
CA GLY A 288 -9.84 20.36 -17.50
C GLY A 288 -9.62 19.75 -16.12
N THR A 289 -9.06 18.56 -16.11
CA THR A 289 -8.77 17.76 -14.91
C THR A 289 -7.34 17.96 -14.47
N ILE A 290 -7.12 18.25 -13.19
CA ILE A 290 -5.77 18.39 -12.62
C ILE A 290 -5.04 17.04 -12.71
N LYS A 291 -3.87 17.02 -13.32
CA LYS A 291 -2.99 15.86 -13.50
C LYS A 291 -1.75 15.90 -12.61
N ARG A 292 -1.22 17.09 -12.39
CA ARG A 292 -0.01 17.30 -11.57
C ARG A 292 -0.15 18.58 -10.78
N THR A 293 0.33 18.55 -9.55
CA THR A 293 0.53 19.74 -8.73
C THR A 293 1.94 19.76 -8.19
N ILE A 294 2.56 20.93 -8.19
CA ILE A 294 3.89 21.15 -7.61
C ILE A 294 3.81 22.39 -6.73
N GLN A 295 4.20 22.27 -5.49
CA GLN A 295 4.41 23.42 -4.62
C GLN A 295 5.85 23.91 -4.79
N HIS A 296 6.00 25.18 -5.08
CA HIS A 296 7.29 25.85 -5.16
C HIS A 296 7.18 27.24 -4.53
N ALA A 297 7.98 27.49 -3.50
CA ALA A 297 7.89 28.69 -2.68
C ALA A 297 6.41 28.95 -2.22
N ASP A 298 5.89 30.13 -2.47
CA ASP A 298 4.52 30.54 -2.11
C ASP A 298 3.48 30.20 -3.20
N SER A 299 3.83 29.38 -4.18
CA SER A 299 2.96 29.10 -5.32
C SER A 299 2.72 27.62 -5.53
N VAL A 300 1.53 27.26 -6.01
CA VAL A 300 1.17 25.93 -6.48
C VAL A 300 0.98 25.96 -7.97
N PHE A 301 1.79 25.19 -8.68
CA PHE A 301 1.68 25.00 -10.13
C PHE A 301 0.78 23.79 -10.39
N MET A 302 -0.14 23.90 -11.32
CA MET A 302 -1.11 22.85 -11.66
C MET A 302 -1.10 22.62 -13.15
N LEU A 303 -0.78 21.40 -13.57
CA LEU A 303 -0.99 20.93 -14.94
C LEU A 303 -2.38 20.31 -15.03
N THR A 304 -3.17 20.72 -16.00
CA THR A 304 -4.50 20.16 -16.28
C THR A 304 -4.64 19.73 -17.73
N HIS A 305 -5.53 18.75 -17.97
CA HIS A 305 -5.91 18.32 -19.30
C HIS A 305 -7.42 18.46 -19.52
N GLU A 306 -7.81 19.02 -20.63
CA GLU A 306 -9.19 18.93 -21.12
C GLU A 306 -9.46 17.54 -21.71
N GLU A 307 -10.72 17.23 -22.05
CA GLU A 307 -11.09 15.91 -22.59
C GLU A 307 -10.44 15.62 -23.96
N ASP A 308 -10.16 16.65 -24.72
CA ASP A 308 -9.45 16.54 -26.02
C ASP A 308 -7.93 16.42 -25.85
N GLY A 309 -7.41 16.43 -24.60
CA GLY A 309 -6.00 16.37 -24.28
C GLY A 309 -5.28 17.72 -24.27
N THR A 310 -5.98 18.84 -24.51
CA THR A 310 -5.38 20.17 -24.40
C THR A 310 -4.85 20.39 -22.99
N ALA A 311 -3.59 20.78 -22.88
CA ALA A 311 -2.92 21.01 -21.59
C ALA A 311 -2.91 22.48 -21.21
N HIS A 312 -3.16 22.78 -19.95
CA HIS A 312 -3.02 24.09 -19.36
C HIS A 312 -2.11 24.02 -18.13
N ILE A 313 -1.40 25.10 -17.86
CA ILE A 313 -0.63 25.26 -16.63
C ILE A 313 -1.17 26.48 -15.89
N TYR A 314 -1.57 26.30 -14.65
CA TYR A 314 -2.00 27.34 -13.74
C TYR A 314 -1.01 27.51 -12.62
N VAL A 315 -0.89 28.72 -12.10
CA VAL A 315 -0.13 29.01 -10.89
C VAL A 315 -1.01 29.75 -9.89
N LEU A 316 -1.18 29.16 -8.73
CA LEU A 316 -1.90 29.76 -7.60
C LEU A 316 -0.90 30.28 -6.59
N ASN A 317 -0.92 31.58 -6.34
CA ASN A 317 -0.13 32.18 -5.27
C ASN A 317 -0.83 31.99 -3.94
N ASN A 318 -0.23 31.22 -3.04
CA ASN A 318 -0.80 30.90 -1.71
C ASN A 318 -0.90 32.11 -0.78
N THR A 319 -0.12 33.18 -1.04
CA THR A 319 -0.10 34.36 -0.22
C THR A 319 -1.20 35.34 -0.62
N THR A 320 -1.40 35.57 -1.90
CA THR A 320 -2.37 36.53 -2.43
C THR A 320 -3.70 35.88 -2.83
N GLY A 321 -3.72 34.58 -3.07
CA GLY A 321 -4.85 33.83 -3.65
C GLY A 321 -5.03 34.14 -5.14
N ALA A 322 -4.09 34.78 -5.81
CA ALA A 322 -4.18 35.05 -7.24
C ALA A 322 -3.94 33.81 -8.04
N LEU A 323 -4.77 33.54 -9.04
CA LEU A 323 -4.61 32.47 -10.02
C LEU A 323 -4.22 33.09 -11.36
N ASP A 324 -3.06 32.66 -11.89
CA ASP A 324 -2.56 33.03 -13.20
C ASP A 324 -2.41 31.80 -14.09
N THR A 325 -2.25 32.02 -15.40
CA THR A 325 -1.96 30.99 -16.37
C THR A 325 -0.53 31.14 -16.90
N ILE A 326 0.14 30.03 -17.08
CA ILE A 326 1.48 29.99 -17.71
C ILE A 326 1.30 29.68 -19.18
N SER A 327 2.06 30.40 -20.02
CA SER A 327 1.99 30.24 -21.47
C SER A 327 2.37 28.83 -21.91
N THR A 328 1.60 28.27 -22.82
CA THR A 328 1.88 27.02 -23.53
C THR A 328 2.07 27.23 -25.03
N VAL A 329 2.33 28.48 -25.43
CA VAL A 329 2.59 28.85 -26.84
C VAL A 329 3.86 28.18 -27.33
N GLY A 330 3.79 27.54 -28.50
CA GLY A 330 4.93 26.81 -29.09
C GLY A 330 5.07 25.35 -28.64
N ILE A 331 4.25 24.89 -27.69
CA ILE A 331 4.16 23.48 -27.38
C ILE A 331 3.40 22.77 -28.51
N VAL A 332 3.93 21.60 -28.90
CA VAL A 332 3.30 20.80 -29.95
C VAL A 332 1.87 20.43 -29.57
N PRO A 333 0.88 20.68 -30.41
CA PRO A 333 -0.51 20.38 -30.12
C PRO A 333 -0.77 18.88 -29.98
N VAL A 334 -1.88 18.55 -29.37
CA VAL A 334 -2.39 17.19 -29.20
C VAL A 334 -2.72 16.57 -30.57
N ASP A 335 -2.50 15.27 -30.70
CA ASP A 335 -3.06 14.49 -31.81
C ASP A 335 -4.56 14.31 -31.58
N THR A 336 -5.38 15.09 -32.26
CA THR A 336 -6.84 15.09 -32.13
C THR A 336 -7.49 13.85 -32.74
N THR A 337 -6.76 13.09 -33.57
CA THR A 337 -7.26 11.84 -34.16
C THR A 337 -7.19 10.67 -33.20
N ASN A 338 -6.25 10.70 -32.26
CA ASN A 338 -6.08 9.70 -31.21
C ASN A 338 -5.63 10.38 -29.91
N PRO A 339 -6.53 11.03 -29.18
CA PRO A 339 -6.17 11.87 -28.02
C PRO A 339 -5.39 11.16 -26.91
N GLY A 340 -5.52 9.84 -26.80
CA GLY A 340 -4.79 9.03 -25.83
C GLY A 340 -3.37 8.65 -26.23
N ASP A 341 -2.99 8.89 -27.49
CA ASP A 341 -1.71 8.47 -28.04
C ASP A 341 -0.61 9.54 -27.93
N PHE A 342 -1.00 10.78 -27.72
CA PHE A 342 -0.10 11.91 -27.59
C PHE A 342 -0.66 12.98 -26.67
N LEU A 343 0.10 13.42 -25.70
CA LEU A 343 -0.21 14.55 -24.84
C LEU A 343 0.88 15.62 -24.99
N ALA A 344 0.49 16.83 -25.29
CA ALA A 344 1.42 17.95 -25.48
C ALA A 344 2.25 18.22 -24.22
N LEU A 345 1.65 18.09 -23.04
CA LEU A 345 2.32 18.04 -21.75
C LEU A 345 1.69 16.93 -20.93
N SER A 346 2.50 16.00 -20.47
CA SER A 346 2.07 14.91 -19.56
C SER A 346 2.47 15.17 -18.12
N ASP A 347 3.59 15.85 -17.91
CA ASP A 347 4.09 16.17 -16.57
C ASP A 347 4.91 17.45 -16.58
N ILE A 348 5.06 18.07 -15.41
CA ILE A 348 5.85 19.26 -15.18
C ILE A 348 6.77 19.07 -13.96
N ALA A 349 7.89 19.78 -13.92
CA ALA A 349 8.83 19.84 -12.80
C ALA A 349 9.46 21.24 -12.72
N ILE A 350 10.12 21.56 -11.61
CA ILE A 350 10.85 22.82 -11.43
C ILE A 350 12.30 22.50 -11.09
N THR A 351 13.23 23.16 -11.77
CA THR A 351 14.66 23.04 -11.53
C THR A 351 15.09 23.78 -10.27
N CYS A 352 16.28 23.49 -9.75
CA CYS A 352 16.84 24.18 -8.61
C CYS A 352 17.14 25.67 -8.87
N ASP A 353 17.26 26.07 -10.12
CA ASP A 353 17.39 27.47 -10.56
C ASP A 353 16.06 28.10 -10.98
N ASN A 354 14.94 27.56 -10.48
CA ASN A 354 13.58 28.09 -10.61
C ASN A 354 13.04 28.19 -12.05
N LYS A 355 13.42 27.27 -12.92
CA LYS A 355 12.81 27.16 -14.24
C LYS A 355 11.77 26.05 -14.26
N LEU A 356 10.63 26.32 -14.90
CA LEU A 356 9.63 25.29 -15.14
C LEU A 356 10.08 24.43 -16.32
N VAL A 357 9.91 23.13 -16.18
CA VAL A 357 10.19 22.14 -17.22
C VAL A 357 8.92 21.33 -17.47
N GLY A 358 8.61 21.09 -18.71
CA GLY A 358 7.49 20.24 -19.13
C GLY A 358 7.99 19.10 -20.02
N VAL A 359 7.29 17.99 -20.01
CA VAL A 359 7.55 16.84 -20.88
C VAL A 359 6.28 16.42 -21.60
N ASN A 360 6.38 16.05 -22.89
CA ASN A 360 5.26 15.47 -23.60
C ASN A 360 5.21 13.94 -23.42
N TYR A 361 4.04 13.38 -23.59
CA TYR A 361 3.85 11.93 -23.71
C TYR A 361 3.59 11.55 -25.15
N THR A 362 4.31 10.54 -25.65
CA THR A 362 4.05 9.95 -26.95
C THR A 362 3.93 8.44 -26.84
N ARG A 363 2.83 7.92 -27.36
CA ARG A 363 2.63 6.49 -27.46
C ARG A 363 3.33 5.93 -28.70
N CYS A 364 4.08 4.89 -28.51
CA CYS A 364 4.80 4.23 -29.59
C CYS A 364 3.89 3.18 -30.26
N ASN A 365 3.15 3.58 -31.30
CA ASN A 365 2.37 2.65 -32.10
C ASN A 365 3.25 1.90 -33.14
N TYR A 366 2.70 0.80 -33.67
CA TYR A 366 3.38 -0.09 -34.64
C TYR A 366 3.77 0.56 -35.95
N SER A 367 3.23 1.71 -36.27
CA SER A 367 3.59 2.46 -37.46
C SER A 367 4.47 3.65 -37.10
N ASP A 368 5.53 3.87 -37.84
CA ASP A 368 6.37 5.07 -37.78
C ASP A 368 5.62 6.31 -38.33
N GLY A 369 4.35 6.45 -37.94
CA GLY A 369 3.49 7.52 -38.40
C GLY A 369 3.97 8.88 -37.91
N VAL A 370 3.86 9.87 -38.75
CA VAL A 370 4.02 11.28 -38.40
C VAL A 370 2.72 11.73 -37.71
N VAL A 371 2.82 12.27 -36.49
CA VAL A 371 1.68 12.96 -35.85
C VAL A 371 1.52 14.37 -36.43
N GLU A 372 0.42 15.00 -36.11
CA GLU A 372 0.18 16.41 -36.49
C GLU A 372 1.38 17.30 -36.15
N ALA A 373 1.64 18.33 -36.96
CA ALA A 373 2.80 19.20 -36.89
C ALA A 373 4.18 18.58 -37.28
N GLY A 374 4.19 17.42 -37.96
CA GLY A 374 5.41 16.86 -38.54
C GLY A 374 6.33 16.09 -37.60
N TYR A 375 5.88 15.84 -36.37
CA TYR A 375 6.67 15.09 -35.40
C TYR A 375 6.46 13.59 -35.50
N LYS A 376 7.54 12.83 -35.32
CA LYS A 376 7.47 11.37 -35.29
C LYS A 376 6.97 10.87 -33.97
N ARG A 377 6.12 9.85 -33.99
CA ARG A 377 5.73 9.11 -32.79
C ARG A 377 6.97 8.53 -32.12
N GLY A 378 6.99 8.52 -30.78
CA GLY A 378 8.12 8.06 -29.98
C GLY A 378 9.20 9.11 -29.72
N THR A 379 8.99 10.37 -30.13
CA THR A 379 9.87 11.48 -29.78
C THR A 379 9.36 12.14 -28.51
N THR A 380 10.12 12.05 -27.44
CA THR A 380 9.83 12.75 -26.18
C THR A 380 10.49 14.13 -26.25
N ARG A 381 9.71 15.18 -25.99
CA ARG A 381 10.17 16.55 -25.99
C ARG A 381 10.13 17.10 -24.59
N PHE A 382 11.17 17.83 -24.27
CA PHE A 382 11.26 18.60 -23.05
C PHE A 382 11.21 20.08 -23.40
N TYR A 383 10.37 20.79 -22.69
CA TYR A 383 10.19 22.23 -22.81
C TYR A 383 10.70 22.88 -21.54
N ILE A 384 11.23 24.10 -21.67
CA ILE A 384 11.69 24.89 -20.54
C ILE A 384 11.16 26.31 -20.64
N TRP A 385 10.75 26.87 -19.51
CA TRP A 385 10.38 28.28 -19.31
C TRP A 385 11.52 28.94 -18.57
N ASP A 386 12.20 29.88 -19.21
CA ASP A 386 13.28 30.65 -18.57
C ASP A 386 12.76 31.56 -17.45
N ASP A 387 11.52 32.01 -17.60
CA ASP A 387 10.72 32.70 -16.60
C ASP A 387 9.32 32.10 -16.64
N PHE A 388 8.65 31.98 -15.51
CA PHE A 388 7.32 31.34 -15.42
C PHE A 388 6.26 32.02 -16.30
N TYR A 389 6.45 33.28 -16.67
CA TYR A 389 5.53 34.06 -17.51
C TYR A 389 6.00 34.22 -18.95
N ALA A 390 7.16 33.67 -19.31
CA ALA A 390 7.64 33.64 -20.68
C ALA A 390 6.97 32.50 -21.48
N ASP A 391 7.08 32.54 -22.81
CA ASP A 391 6.73 31.40 -23.63
C ASP A 391 7.79 30.29 -23.48
N PRO A 392 7.37 29.04 -23.47
CA PRO A 392 8.31 27.92 -23.39
C PRO A 392 9.12 27.76 -24.69
N VAL A 393 10.32 27.25 -24.55
CA VAL A 393 11.12 26.82 -25.67
C VAL A 393 11.35 25.31 -25.61
N GLU A 394 11.47 24.66 -26.77
CA GLU A 394 11.90 23.27 -26.79
C GLU A 394 13.34 23.21 -26.27
N TRP A 395 13.54 22.55 -25.16
CA TRP A 395 14.83 22.45 -24.51
C TRP A 395 15.71 21.39 -25.17
N PHE A 396 15.18 20.18 -25.28
CA PHE A 396 15.78 19.10 -26.03
C PHE A 396 14.75 18.01 -26.36
N THR A 397 15.15 17.09 -27.25
CA THR A 397 14.37 15.90 -27.57
C THR A 397 15.13 14.64 -27.18
N SER A 398 14.41 13.66 -26.67
CA SER A 398 14.94 12.31 -26.51
C SER A 398 14.25 11.39 -27.48
N GLN A 399 15.05 10.81 -28.41
CA GLN A 399 14.55 9.81 -29.35
C GLN A 399 14.93 8.43 -28.90
N TYR A 400 13.99 7.54 -29.01
CA TYR A 400 14.25 6.14 -28.82
C TYR A 400 14.79 5.52 -30.13
N SER A 401 16.04 5.09 -30.10
CA SER A 401 16.80 4.77 -31.34
C SER A 401 16.70 3.32 -31.82
N SER A 402 16.02 2.39 -31.11
CA SER A 402 16.03 1.00 -31.57
C SER A 402 14.71 0.59 -32.20
N ASN A 403 14.78 0.08 -33.43
CA ASN A 403 13.64 -0.46 -34.20
C ASN A 403 12.97 -1.69 -33.54
N SER A 404 13.58 -2.29 -32.53
CA SER A 404 13.09 -3.53 -31.90
C SER A 404 12.33 -3.33 -30.60
N ASN A 405 12.48 -2.18 -29.94
CA ASN A 405 11.93 -1.94 -28.61
C ASN A 405 11.20 -0.59 -28.52
N LYS A 406 10.14 -0.45 -29.27
CA LYS A 406 9.25 0.73 -29.21
C LYS A 406 8.54 0.76 -27.86
N SER A 407 8.80 1.76 -27.06
CA SER A 407 8.17 1.95 -25.74
C SER A 407 7.64 3.36 -25.61
N ASP A 408 6.54 3.51 -24.90
CA ASP A 408 6.02 4.82 -24.54
C ASP A 408 7.00 5.53 -23.59
N GLN A 409 7.12 6.84 -23.69
CA GLN A 409 8.00 7.66 -22.85
C GLN A 409 7.30 8.97 -22.44
N GLY A 410 7.83 9.61 -21.41
CA GLY A 410 7.33 10.90 -20.96
C GLY A 410 6.01 10.84 -20.21
N TYR A 411 5.67 9.69 -19.61
CA TYR A 411 4.43 9.56 -18.85
C TYR A 411 4.44 10.37 -17.58
N THR A 412 5.56 10.32 -16.86
CA THR A 412 5.84 11.14 -15.66
C THR A 412 7.29 11.56 -15.66
N MET A 413 7.62 12.57 -14.88
CA MET A 413 8.96 13.10 -14.77
C MET A 413 9.31 13.41 -13.32
N ALA A 414 10.51 13.01 -12.89
CA ALA A 414 11.19 13.52 -11.72
C ALA A 414 12.48 14.21 -12.15
N LEU A 415 12.73 15.40 -11.66
CA LEU A 415 13.88 16.22 -12.04
C LEU A 415 14.64 16.66 -10.77
N TYR A 416 15.96 16.58 -10.84
CA TYR A 416 16.83 17.08 -9.79
C TYR A 416 18.06 17.77 -10.42
N GLY A 417 18.31 19.00 -10.00
CA GLY A 417 19.44 19.80 -10.42
C GLY A 417 19.03 21.14 -11.06
N MET A 418 20.03 21.85 -11.59
CA MET A 418 19.87 23.13 -12.29
C MET A 418 19.61 22.89 -13.79
N SER A 419 19.07 23.86 -14.48
CA SER A 419 18.72 23.69 -15.89
C SER A 419 19.91 23.35 -16.81
N ASP A 420 21.12 23.75 -16.47
CA ASP A 420 22.36 23.43 -17.19
C ASP A 420 23.06 22.16 -16.68
N ASN A 421 22.68 21.68 -15.49
CA ASN A 421 23.25 20.47 -14.89
C ASN A 421 22.19 19.77 -14.03
N CYS A 422 21.46 18.83 -14.64
CA CYS A 422 20.39 18.09 -13.97
C CYS A 422 20.31 16.64 -14.41
N THR A 423 19.62 15.87 -13.58
CA THR A 423 19.22 14.50 -13.87
C THR A 423 17.70 14.44 -13.93
N ILE A 424 17.17 13.85 -14.98
CA ILE A 424 15.74 13.65 -15.20
C ILE A 424 15.47 12.15 -15.28
N LEU A 425 14.55 11.66 -14.49
CA LEU A 425 13.99 10.32 -14.60
C LEU A 425 12.60 10.43 -15.21
N THR A 426 12.38 9.82 -16.34
CA THR A 426 11.05 9.73 -16.96
C THR A 426 10.60 8.29 -17.08
N THR A 427 9.27 8.08 -17.03
CA THR A 427 8.67 6.76 -17.10
C THR A 427 7.89 6.57 -18.38
N GLY A 428 7.69 5.33 -18.75
CA GLY A 428 6.85 4.91 -19.85
C GLY A 428 6.39 3.47 -19.68
N VAL A 429 5.75 2.93 -20.69
CA VAL A 429 5.26 1.54 -20.70
C VAL A 429 5.95 0.79 -21.84
N HIS A 430 6.41 -0.41 -21.54
CA HIS A 430 6.97 -1.28 -22.58
C HIS A 430 5.88 -1.70 -23.58
N ARG A 431 6.21 -1.73 -24.87
CA ARG A 431 5.30 -2.01 -25.97
C ARG A 431 4.39 -3.23 -25.81
N TYR A 432 4.88 -4.27 -25.15
CA TYR A 432 4.14 -5.51 -24.97
C TYR A 432 3.38 -5.58 -23.62
N GLY A 433 3.28 -4.47 -22.91
CA GLY A 433 2.56 -4.41 -21.62
C GLY A 433 3.26 -5.11 -20.46
N ASN A 434 4.48 -5.56 -20.65
CA ASN A 434 5.23 -6.38 -19.70
C ASN A 434 6.17 -5.57 -18.78
N GLY A 435 5.72 -4.43 -18.29
CA GLY A 435 6.45 -3.68 -17.27
C GLY A 435 6.58 -2.18 -17.53
N ALA A 436 6.98 -1.48 -16.50
CA ALA A 436 7.35 -0.08 -16.57
C ALA A 436 8.76 0.07 -17.15
N ARG A 437 8.95 1.12 -17.91
CA ARG A 437 10.25 1.52 -18.40
C ARG A 437 10.66 2.82 -17.74
N PHE A 438 11.92 2.90 -17.39
CA PHE A 438 12.54 4.10 -16.84
C PHE A 438 13.64 4.57 -17.79
N THR A 439 13.68 5.86 -18.04
CA THR A 439 14.76 6.48 -18.79
C THR A 439 15.39 7.56 -17.91
N LEU A 440 16.68 7.41 -17.66
CA LEU A 440 17.49 8.39 -16.96
C LEU A 440 18.15 9.29 -18.01
N ILE A 441 17.96 10.59 -17.87
CA ILE A 441 18.51 11.60 -18.77
C ILE A 441 19.39 12.51 -17.92
N ASN A 442 20.64 12.67 -18.34
CA ASN A 442 21.55 13.62 -17.71
C ASN A 442 21.79 14.77 -18.68
N VAL A 443 21.63 15.98 -18.20
CA VAL A 443 21.97 17.22 -18.87
C VAL A 443 23.18 17.79 -18.17
N ALA A 444 24.27 18.01 -18.90
CA ALA A 444 25.46 18.64 -18.36
C ALA A 444 26.10 19.49 -19.47
N ASP A 445 26.31 20.78 -19.23
CA ASP A 445 26.91 21.72 -20.15
C ASP A 445 26.26 21.70 -21.58
N ASN A 446 24.94 21.62 -21.62
CA ASN A 446 24.13 21.46 -22.84
C ASN A 446 24.34 20.11 -23.58
N VAL A 447 25.01 19.16 -22.99
CA VAL A 447 25.11 17.79 -23.50
C VAL A 447 24.04 16.92 -22.81
N VAL A 448 23.22 16.28 -23.63
CA VAL A 448 22.16 15.40 -23.16
C VAL A 448 22.55 13.94 -23.43
N THR A 449 22.58 13.15 -22.36
CA THR A 449 22.83 11.71 -22.47
C THR A 449 21.63 10.97 -21.85
N SER A 450 21.28 9.81 -22.37
CA SER A 450 20.15 9.03 -21.83
C SER A 450 20.47 7.55 -21.75
N GLU A 451 20.00 6.92 -20.69
CA GLU A 451 20.07 5.49 -20.44
C GLU A 451 18.69 4.97 -20.03
N SER A 452 18.32 3.80 -20.52
CA SER A 452 17.01 3.20 -20.24
C SER A 452 17.14 1.87 -19.53
N PHE A 453 16.25 1.67 -18.54
CA PHE A 453 16.18 0.47 -17.72
C PHE A 453 14.80 -0.19 -17.87
N PHE A 454 14.74 -1.51 -17.64
CA PHE A 454 13.53 -2.32 -17.65
C PHE A 454 13.26 -2.87 -16.26
#